data_5c80ad55e355135185f644b33945644f
#
_entry.id   5c80ad55e355135185f644b33945644f
#
_cell.length_a   1.000
_cell.length_b   1.000
_cell.length_c   1.000
_cell.angle_alpha   90.00
_cell.angle_beta   90.00
_cell.angle_gamma   90.00
#
_symmetry.space_group_name_H-M   'P 1'
#
loop_
_entity.id
_entity.type
_entity.pdbx_description
1 polymer ?
#
loop_
_entity_poly.entity_id
_entity_poly.type
_entity_poly.pdbx_seq_one_letter_code
_entity_poly.pdbx_strand_id
1 'polypeptide(L)'
;MSLALILGLTPQSLAAPNLKDVQAKVEALQEEAAMAAENAQAAKIQLASLTRTLASVQQKAAVQKGNVDSLSKSLSAIAVTQFKSGGLSQSLELLFSSNPQLYLSTAGSLEAITRKKAIQLRQFSVAQQRLTATTFTVNDKLTLVAKAKAKYEAEMKSAQTKLDEAQALLDSLQAAERERLLKLQQQQEDADQASSLAQVALANNVSGRAGIALRYALKQIGDKYVFGAAGPVYWDCSGLTMRAFEAARSEEHTSELQSHSFI
;
A
#
# COMPACT_ATOMS: atom_id res chain seq x y z
N MET A 1 38.21 60.48 42.54
CA MET A 1 38.97 59.39 41.83
C MET A 1 38.01 58.27 41.53
N SER A 2 37.45 58.26 40.31
CA SER A 2 36.46 57.29 39.88
C SER A 2 37.20 56.23 38.93
N LEU A 3 37.33 55.04 39.38
CA LEU A 3 37.94 53.97 38.64
C LEU A 3 36.87 53.29 37.74
N ALA A 4 36.92 53.50 36.42
CA ALA A 4 36.05 52.90 35.47
C ALA A 4 36.63 51.50 35.12
N LEU A 5 35.87 50.46 35.50
CA LEU A 5 36.19 49.04 35.17
C LEU A 5 35.65 48.78 33.76
N ILE A 6 36.55 48.71 32.77
CA ILE A 6 36.21 48.28 31.39
C ILE A 6 36.22 46.77 31.38
N LEU A 7 35.05 46.15 31.41
CA LEU A 7 34.88 44.75 31.11
C LEU A 7 35.10 44.54 29.59
N GLY A 8 36.26 43.97 29.24
CA GLY A 8 36.56 43.53 27.88
C GLY A 8 35.63 42.37 27.51
N LEU A 9 34.65 42.61 26.62
CA LEU A 9 33.97 41.54 25.90
C LEU A 9 35.01 40.94 24.92
N THR A 10 35.56 39.81 25.28
CA THR A 10 36.26 38.98 24.31
C THR A 10 35.25 38.46 23.29
N PRO A 11 35.44 38.69 21.97
CA PRO A 11 34.59 38.07 20.98
C PRO A 11 34.85 36.55 21.09
N GLN A 12 33.83 35.78 21.45
CA GLN A 12 33.86 34.34 21.25
C GLN A 12 34.04 34.12 19.75
N SER A 13 35.26 33.75 19.34
CA SER A 13 35.56 33.22 18.04
C SER A 13 34.72 31.94 17.92
N LEU A 14 33.59 32.00 17.20
CA LEU A 14 32.90 30.82 16.70
C LEU A 14 33.92 30.13 15.80
N ALA A 15 34.56 29.09 16.34
CA ALA A 15 35.45 28.25 15.55
C ALA A 15 34.67 27.80 14.33
N ALA A 16 35.20 28.03 13.13
CA ALA A 16 34.62 27.57 11.92
C ALA A 16 34.39 26.03 12.04
N PRO A 17 33.22 25.53 11.67
CA PRO A 17 32.93 24.12 11.83
C PRO A 17 33.99 23.32 11.09
N ASN A 18 34.53 22.27 11.75
CA ASN A 18 35.52 21.41 11.16
C ASN A 18 34.87 20.72 9.93
N LEU A 19 35.51 20.88 8.76
CA LEU A 19 34.97 20.36 7.49
C LEU A 19 34.66 18.85 7.55
N LYS A 20 35.48 18.08 8.27
CA LYS A 20 35.23 16.65 8.49
C LYS A 20 33.98 16.35 9.29
N ASP A 21 33.69 17.17 10.30
CA ASP A 21 32.50 16.99 11.14
C ASP A 21 31.23 17.36 10.35
N VAL A 22 31.33 18.38 9.49
CA VAL A 22 30.23 18.73 8.57
C VAL A 22 30.01 17.63 7.55
N GLN A 23 31.06 17.12 6.95
CA GLN A 23 30.98 16.00 6.00
C GLN A 23 30.30 14.77 6.64
N ALA A 24 30.81 14.32 7.79
CA ALA A 24 30.24 13.18 8.50
C ALA A 24 28.76 13.40 8.87
N LYS A 25 28.37 14.64 9.24
CA LYS A 25 26.98 14.97 9.55
C LYS A 25 26.09 14.97 8.32
N VAL A 26 26.57 15.48 7.19
CA VAL A 26 25.84 15.45 5.90
C VAL A 26 25.64 14.02 5.45
N GLU A 27 26.70 13.17 5.48
CA GLU A 27 26.61 11.75 5.14
C GLU A 27 25.60 11.02 6.03
N ALA A 28 25.64 11.25 7.35
CA ALA A 28 24.67 10.65 8.27
C ALA A 28 23.22 11.07 7.97
N LEU A 29 22.97 12.36 7.66
CA LEU A 29 21.64 12.86 7.29
C LEU A 29 21.16 12.30 5.96
N GLN A 30 22.06 12.12 5.00
CA GLN A 30 21.74 11.48 3.72
C GLN A 30 21.39 9.99 3.91
N GLU A 31 22.13 9.27 4.76
CA GLU A 31 21.82 7.88 5.10
C GLU A 31 20.46 7.76 5.83
N GLU A 32 20.19 8.62 6.81
CA GLU A 32 18.90 8.67 7.49
C GLU A 32 17.75 8.99 6.51
N ALA A 33 17.97 9.89 5.54
CA ALA A 33 17.01 10.19 4.49
C ALA A 33 16.77 8.98 3.58
N ALA A 34 17.82 8.26 3.21
CA ALA A 34 17.72 7.04 2.39
C ALA A 34 16.93 5.95 3.11
N MET A 35 17.19 5.72 4.41
CA MET A 35 16.42 4.76 5.21
C MET A 35 14.94 5.15 5.33
N ALA A 36 14.65 6.44 5.55
CA ALA A 36 13.25 6.92 5.57
C ALA A 36 12.57 6.75 4.21
N ALA A 37 13.30 6.92 3.12
CA ALA A 37 12.82 6.68 1.77
C ALA A 37 12.46 5.22 1.52
N GLU A 38 13.29 4.29 1.93
CA GLU A 38 13.01 2.86 1.83
C GLU A 38 11.78 2.47 2.65
N ASN A 39 11.65 3.00 3.86
CA ASN A 39 10.47 2.83 4.70
C ASN A 39 9.21 3.39 4.01
N ALA A 40 9.30 4.55 3.38
CA ALA A 40 8.21 5.14 2.61
C ALA A 40 7.82 4.24 1.43
N GLN A 41 8.78 3.69 0.70
CA GLN A 41 8.50 2.77 -0.40
C GLN A 41 7.83 1.49 0.08
N ALA A 42 8.29 0.90 1.18
CA ALA A 42 7.64 -0.25 1.80
C ALA A 42 6.19 0.07 2.22
N ALA A 43 5.99 1.23 2.86
CA ALA A 43 4.65 1.70 3.24
C ALA A 43 3.75 1.96 2.02
N LYS A 44 4.28 2.47 0.91
CA LYS A 44 3.57 2.68 -0.37
C LYS A 44 3.10 1.35 -0.98
N ILE A 45 3.95 0.33 -0.98
CA ILE A 45 3.60 -1.01 -1.47
C ILE A 45 2.48 -1.61 -0.60
N GLN A 46 2.60 -1.48 0.72
CA GLN A 46 1.57 -1.94 1.65
C GLN A 46 0.24 -1.20 1.44
N LEU A 47 0.29 0.12 1.28
CA LEU A 47 -0.88 0.95 1.00
C LEU A 47 -1.58 0.52 -0.30
N ALA A 48 -0.82 0.31 -1.37
CA ALA A 48 -1.36 -0.14 -2.65
C ALA A 48 -2.01 -1.54 -2.56
N SER A 49 -1.45 -2.47 -1.80
CA SER A 49 -2.01 -3.79 -1.55
C SER A 49 -3.32 -3.71 -0.75
N LEU A 50 -3.32 -2.93 0.34
CA LEU A 50 -4.50 -2.72 1.18
C LEU A 50 -5.63 -2.03 0.41
N THR A 51 -5.32 -1.04 -0.43
CA THR A 51 -6.30 -0.34 -1.26
C THR A 51 -6.96 -1.28 -2.26
N ARG A 52 -6.21 -2.16 -2.92
CA ARG A 52 -6.76 -3.19 -3.81
C ARG A 52 -7.67 -4.17 -3.05
N THR A 53 -7.25 -4.61 -1.87
CA THR A 53 -8.05 -5.49 -1.02
C THR A 53 -9.34 -4.81 -0.58
N LEU A 54 -9.27 -3.54 -0.17
CA LEU A 54 -10.44 -2.74 0.19
C LEU A 54 -11.43 -2.66 -0.96
N ALA A 55 -10.99 -2.32 -2.17
CA ALA A 55 -11.84 -2.25 -3.35
C ALA A 55 -12.56 -3.58 -3.62
N SER A 56 -11.87 -4.72 -3.51
CA SER A 56 -12.46 -6.04 -3.66
C SER A 56 -13.53 -6.33 -2.61
N VAL A 57 -13.28 -5.99 -1.34
CA VAL A 57 -14.26 -6.21 -0.25
C VAL A 57 -15.45 -5.27 -0.38
N GLN A 58 -15.25 -4.01 -0.80
CA GLN A 58 -16.34 -3.07 -1.09
C GLN A 58 -17.23 -3.56 -2.22
N GLN A 59 -16.66 -4.11 -3.29
CA GLN A 59 -17.42 -4.72 -4.37
C GLN A 59 -18.26 -5.91 -3.87
N LYS A 60 -17.71 -6.78 -3.02
CA LYS A 60 -18.46 -7.87 -2.40
C LYS A 60 -19.61 -7.35 -1.52
N ALA A 61 -19.37 -6.30 -0.74
CA ALA A 61 -20.42 -5.67 0.08
C ALA A 61 -21.56 -5.09 -0.77
N ALA A 62 -21.23 -4.45 -1.91
CA ALA A 62 -22.22 -3.93 -2.84
C ALA A 62 -23.11 -5.02 -3.45
N VAL A 63 -22.51 -6.15 -3.87
CA VAL A 63 -23.25 -7.31 -4.37
C VAL A 63 -24.15 -7.90 -3.29
N GLN A 64 -23.64 -8.07 -2.07
CA GLN A 64 -24.43 -8.59 -0.94
C GLN A 64 -25.58 -7.65 -0.58
N LYS A 65 -25.35 -6.33 -0.61
CA LYS A 65 -26.39 -5.34 -0.40
C LYS A 65 -27.50 -5.46 -1.45
N GLY A 66 -27.14 -5.60 -2.74
CA GLY A 66 -28.11 -5.84 -3.82
C GLY A 66 -28.96 -7.09 -3.58
N ASN A 67 -28.36 -8.17 -3.09
CA ASN A 67 -29.08 -9.41 -2.74
C ASN A 67 -30.05 -9.18 -1.57
N VAL A 68 -29.62 -8.49 -0.51
CA VAL A 68 -30.48 -8.14 0.62
C VAL A 68 -31.66 -7.27 0.17
N ASP A 69 -31.41 -6.25 -0.64
CA ASP A 69 -32.42 -5.35 -1.17
C ASP A 69 -33.45 -6.09 -2.04
N SER A 70 -33.00 -7.03 -2.87
CA SER A 70 -33.88 -7.88 -3.71
C SER A 70 -34.75 -8.80 -2.88
N LEU A 71 -34.19 -9.48 -1.88
CA LEU A 71 -34.93 -10.33 -0.96
C LEU A 71 -35.90 -9.54 -0.12
N SER A 72 -35.53 -8.36 0.34
CA SER A 72 -36.41 -7.43 1.08
C SER A 72 -37.60 -7.00 0.24
N LYS A 73 -37.38 -6.61 -1.02
CA LYS A 73 -38.47 -6.26 -1.95
C LYS A 73 -39.41 -7.43 -2.17
N SER A 74 -38.91 -8.64 -2.37
CA SER A 74 -39.73 -9.84 -2.55
C SER A 74 -40.58 -10.13 -1.30
N LEU A 75 -39.98 -10.07 -0.11
CA LEU A 75 -40.69 -10.27 1.16
C LEU A 75 -41.77 -9.19 1.41
N SER A 76 -41.43 -7.93 1.10
CA SER A 76 -42.36 -6.81 1.22
C SER A 76 -43.59 -6.97 0.29
N ALA A 77 -43.36 -7.38 -0.96
CA ALA A 77 -44.44 -7.65 -1.91
C ALA A 77 -45.38 -8.74 -1.41
N ILE A 78 -44.84 -9.83 -0.85
CA ILE A 78 -45.60 -10.91 -0.23
C ILE A 78 -46.44 -10.39 0.95
N ALA A 79 -45.82 -9.59 1.84
CA ALA A 79 -46.48 -9.03 3.00
C ALA A 79 -47.65 -8.10 2.61
N VAL A 80 -47.43 -7.23 1.61
CA VAL A 80 -48.49 -6.33 1.08
C VAL A 80 -49.64 -7.13 0.46
N THR A 81 -49.31 -8.16 -0.33
CA THR A 81 -50.35 -9.02 -0.95
C THR A 81 -51.16 -9.74 0.13
N GLN A 82 -50.52 -10.26 1.14
CA GLN A 82 -51.17 -10.96 2.25
C GLN A 82 -52.04 -10.01 3.10
N PHE A 83 -51.59 -8.78 3.32
CA PHE A 83 -52.39 -7.76 4.02
C PHE A 83 -53.62 -7.38 3.23
N LYS A 84 -53.48 -7.15 1.92
CA LYS A 84 -54.61 -6.80 1.03
C LYS A 84 -55.62 -7.93 0.87
N SER A 85 -55.22 -9.19 0.94
CA SER A 85 -56.11 -10.35 0.83
C SER A 85 -56.80 -10.75 2.15
N GLY A 86 -56.73 -9.90 3.18
CA GLY A 86 -57.42 -10.15 4.45
C GLY A 86 -56.76 -11.15 5.39
N GLY A 87 -55.51 -11.48 5.18
CA GLY A 87 -54.64 -12.23 6.10
C GLY A 87 -55.09 -13.65 6.45
N LEU A 88 -55.92 -13.78 7.45
CA LEU A 88 -56.41 -15.07 7.97
C LEU A 88 -57.72 -15.57 7.34
N SER A 89 -58.39 -14.74 6.53
CA SER A 89 -59.73 -15.09 6.01
C SER A 89 -59.71 -16.35 5.14
N GLN A 90 -58.72 -16.54 4.31
CA GLN A 90 -58.59 -17.72 3.44
C GLN A 90 -58.36 -19.03 4.25
N SER A 91 -57.65 -18.96 5.35
CA SER A 91 -57.41 -20.13 6.22
C SER A 91 -58.65 -20.47 7.06
N LEU A 92 -59.44 -19.45 7.45
CA LEU A 92 -60.70 -19.64 8.14
C LEU A 92 -61.78 -20.17 7.20
N GLU A 93 -61.86 -19.67 5.99
CA GLU A 93 -62.82 -20.11 4.95
C GLU A 93 -62.61 -21.58 4.59
N LEU A 94 -61.37 -22.07 4.61
CA LEU A 94 -60.99 -23.47 4.45
C LEU A 94 -61.41 -24.35 5.60
N LEU A 95 -61.33 -23.85 6.84
CA LEU A 95 -61.79 -24.59 8.04
C LEU A 95 -63.32 -24.81 8.06
N PHE A 96 -64.07 -23.95 7.40
CA PHE A 96 -65.49 -24.04 7.29
C PHE A 96 -65.96 -24.68 5.97
N SER A 97 -65.05 -25.20 5.15
CA SER A 97 -65.38 -25.89 3.89
C SER A 97 -66.03 -27.24 4.15
N SER A 98 -67.18 -27.46 3.57
CA SER A 98 -67.93 -28.72 3.64
C SER A 98 -67.38 -29.82 2.71
N ASN A 99 -66.29 -29.54 1.93
CA ASN A 99 -65.70 -30.50 0.99
C ASN A 99 -64.34 -30.97 1.48
N PRO A 100 -64.21 -32.21 1.97
CA PRO A 100 -62.97 -32.75 2.53
C PRO A 100 -61.81 -32.83 1.51
N GLN A 101 -62.07 -33.06 0.23
CA GLN A 101 -61.05 -33.18 -0.81
C GLN A 101 -60.44 -31.79 -1.16
N LEU A 102 -61.29 -30.80 -1.23
CA LEU A 102 -60.86 -29.41 -1.44
C LEU A 102 -60.05 -28.91 -0.26
N TYR A 103 -60.45 -29.25 0.97
CA TYR A 103 -59.70 -28.94 2.19
C TYR A 103 -58.27 -29.55 2.16
N LEU A 104 -58.14 -30.84 1.87
CA LEU A 104 -56.83 -31.52 1.85
C LEU A 104 -55.91 -30.97 0.76
N SER A 105 -56.40 -30.72 -0.46
CA SER A 105 -55.60 -30.17 -1.55
C SER A 105 -55.12 -28.74 -1.25
N THR A 106 -55.96 -27.94 -0.64
CA THR A 106 -55.64 -26.54 -0.32
C THR A 106 -54.76 -26.46 0.95
N ALA A 107 -54.91 -27.35 1.93
CA ALA A 107 -54.04 -27.47 3.08
C ALA A 107 -52.59 -27.81 2.67
N GLY A 108 -52.42 -28.73 1.73
CA GLY A 108 -51.11 -29.06 1.15
C GLY A 108 -50.44 -27.87 0.43
N SER A 109 -51.26 -27.11 -0.31
CA SER A 109 -50.78 -25.89 -0.98
C SER A 109 -50.41 -24.79 0.02
N LEU A 110 -51.14 -24.62 1.10
CA LEU A 110 -50.86 -23.66 2.17
C LEU A 110 -49.57 -24.03 2.91
N GLU A 111 -49.37 -25.30 3.20
CA GLU A 111 -48.11 -25.78 3.80
C GLU A 111 -46.90 -25.50 2.89
N ALA A 112 -47.00 -25.77 1.61
CA ALA A 112 -45.95 -25.49 0.64
C ALA A 112 -45.61 -23.99 0.55
N ILE A 113 -46.61 -23.10 0.57
CA ILE A 113 -46.47 -21.65 0.60
C ILE A 113 -45.76 -21.20 1.89
N THR A 114 -46.19 -21.75 3.04
CA THR A 114 -45.63 -21.41 4.35
C THR A 114 -44.17 -21.85 4.42
N ARG A 115 -43.84 -23.04 3.93
CA ARG A 115 -42.46 -23.54 3.85
C ARG A 115 -41.58 -22.66 2.94
N LYS A 116 -42.09 -22.23 1.79
CA LYS A 116 -41.41 -21.31 0.87
C LYS A 116 -41.14 -19.96 1.53
N LYS A 117 -42.09 -19.40 2.25
CA LYS A 117 -41.91 -18.14 3.01
C LYS A 117 -40.88 -18.28 4.12
N ALA A 118 -40.87 -19.38 4.87
CA ALA A 118 -39.88 -19.65 5.91
C ALA A 118 -38.46 -19.74 5.32
N ILE A 119 -38.29 -20.39 4.17
CA ILE A 119 -37.01 -20.45 3.44
C ILE A 119 -36.55 -19.05 3.02
N GLN A 120 -37.46 -18.24 2.45
CA GLN A 120 -37.09 -16.86 2.02
C GLN A 120 -36.70 -15.96 3.19
N LEU A 121 -37.42 -16.06 4.33
CA LEU A 121 -37.02 -15.32 5.55
C LEU A 121 -35.65 -15.76 6.06
N ARG A 122 -35.37 -17.05 6.05
CA ARG A 122 -34.04 -17.57 6.42
C ARG A 122 -32.97 -17.07 5.48
N GLN A 123 -33.21 -17.09 4.17
CA GLN A 123 -32.29 -16.56 3.16
C GLN A 123 -32.00 -15.07 3.38
N PHE A 124 -33.04 -14.28 3.65
CA PHE A 124 -32.90 -12.86 3.98
C PHE A 124 -32.07 -12.64 5.23
N SER A 125 -32.34 -13.36 6.32
CA SER A 125 -31.59 -13.27 7.57
C SER A 125 -30.11 -13.60 7.35
N VAL A 126 -29.81 -14.69 6.64
CA VAL A 126 -28.43 -15.08 6.31
C VAL A 126 -27.74 -14.04 5.42
N ALA A 127 -28.46 -13.52 4.43
CA ALA A 127 -27.90 -12.47 3.55
C ALA A 127 -27.60 -11.19 4.34
N GLN A 128 -28.46 -10.81 5.27
CA GLN A 128 -28.26 -9.65 6.13
C GLN A 128 -27.05 -9.84 7.08
N GLN A 129 -26.92 -11.02 7.70
CA GLN A 129 -25.74 -11.34 8.52
C GLN A 129 -24.44 -11.28 7.73
N ARG A 130 -24.43 -11.82 6.50
CA ARG A 130 -23.27 -11.76 5.60
C ARG A 130 -22.90 -10.33 5.24
N LEU A 131 -23.90 -9.50 4.91
CA LEU A 131 -23.69 -8.08 4.62
C LEU A 131 -23.08 -7.35 5.82
N THR A 132 -23.62 -7.58 7.02
CA THR A 132 -23.10 -6.99 8.27
C THR A 132 -21.64 -7.38 8.48
N ALA A 133 -21.32 -8.67 8.40
CA ALA A 133 -19.93 -9.16 8.55
C ALA A 133 -18.98 -8.55 7.51
N THR A 134 -19.43 -8.44 6.25
CA THR A 134 -18.62 -7.82 5.19
C THR A 134 -18.43 -6.32 5.43
N THR A 135 -19.46 -5.63 5.93
CA THR A 135 -19.36 -4.20 6.30
C THR A 135 -18.34 -3.96 7.42
N PHE A 136 -18.29 -4.83 8.43
CA PHE A 136 -17.24 -4.80 9.44
C PHE A 136 -15.85 -4.94 8.80
N THR A 137 -15.70 -5.88 7.88
CA THR A 137 -14.43 -6.08 7.17
C THR A 137 -14.04 -4.84 6.34
N VAL A 138 -14.99 -4.17 5.69
CA VAL A 138 -14.75 -2.90 4.97
C VAL A 138 -14.22 -1.83 5.91
N ASN A 139 -14.87 -1.64 7.06
CA ASN A 139 -14.46 -0.62 8.05
C ASN A 139 -13.07 -0.92 8.63
N ASP A 140 -12.77 -2.17 8.92
CA ASP A 140 -11.44 -2.60 9.36
C ASP A 140 -10.36 -2.29 8.30
N LYS A 141 -10.63 -2.64 7.03
CA LYS A 141 -9.72 -2.33 5.92
C LYS A 141 -9.55 -0.84 5.68
N LEU A 142 -10.60 -0.02 5.83
CA LEU A 142 -10.51 1.44 5.77
C LEU A 142 -9.55 1.98 6.83
N THR A 143 -9.65 1.48 8.07
CA THR A 143 -8.74 1.87 9.15
C THR A 143 -7.29 1.49 8.83
N LEU A 144 -7.05 0.30 8.28
CA LEU A 144 -5.71 -0.15 7.89
C LEU A 144 -5.13 0.69 6.74
N VAL A 145 -5.96 1.05 5.74
CA VAL A 145 -5.57 1.94 4.64
C VAL A 145 -5.19 3.32 5.17
N ALA A 146 -5.99 3.88 6.09
CA ALA A 146 -5.69 5.18 6.69
C ALA A 146 -4.37 5.16 7.46
N LYS A 147 -4.10 4.11 8.26
CA LYS A 147 -2.83 3.94 8.98
C LYS A 147 -1.64 3.78 8.03
N ALA A 148 -1.78 2.99 6.98
CA ALA A 148 -0.71 2.80 5.99
C ALA A 148 -0.41 4.09 5.23
N LYS A 149 -1.43 4.88 4.89
CA LYS A 149 -1.28 6.20 4.28
C LYS A 149 -0.55 7.17 5.20
N ALA A 150 -0.96 7.26 6.46
CA ALA A 150 -0.31 8.12 7.45
C ALA A 150 1.16 7.73 7.66
N LYS A 151 1.47 6.43 7.69
CA LYS A 151 2.85 5.95 7.78
C LYS A 151 3.66 6.39 6.57
N TYR A 152 3.14 6.18 5.35
CA TYR A 152 3.81 6.62 4.12
C TYR A 152 4.12 8.11 4.12
N GLU A 153 3.13 8.94 4.47
CA GLU A 153 3.28 10.40 4.53
C GLU A 153 4.31 10.84 5.60
N ALA A 154 4.33 10.18 6.75
CA ALA A 154 5.29 10.45 7.82
C ALA A 154 6.72 10.13 7.39
N GLU A 155 6.95 8.97 6.77
CA GLU A 155 8.28 8.57 6.29
C GLU A 155 8.77 9.48 5.16
N MET A 156 7.89 9.86 4.20
CA MET A 156 8.22 10.83 3.16
C MET A 156 8.62 12.19 3.75
N LYS A 157 7.87 12.67 4.73
CA LYS A 157 8.19 13.92 5.41
C LYS A 157 9.52 13.83 6.18
N SER A 158 9.77 12.71 6.84
CA SER A 158 11.05 12.47 7.53
C SER A 158 12.22 12.53 6.57
N ALA A 159 12.14 11.83 5.44
CA ALA A 159 13.17 11.85 4.42
C ALA A 159 13.43 13.26 3.89
N GLN A 160 12.38 14.01 3.56
CA GLN A 160 12.52 15.39 3.09
C GLN A 160 13.18 16.29 4.14
N THR A 161 12.74 16.19 5.40
CA THR A 161 13.32 16.99 6.49
C THR A 161 14.83 16.75 6.65
N LYS A 162 15.25 15.47 6.54
CA LYS A 162 16.68 15.12 6.63
C LYS A 162 17.50 15.67 5.45
N LEU A 163 16.94 15.67 4.25
CA LEU A 163 17.58 16.28 3.08
C LEU A 163 17.67 17.80 3.23
N ASP A 164 16.61 18.46 3.73
CA ASP A 164 16.60 19.91 3.97
C ASP A 164 17.63 20.29 5.06
N GLU A 165 17.76 19.50 6.12
CA GLU A 165 18.79 19.68 7.16
C GLU A 165 20.20 19.53 6.59
N ALA A 166 20.43 18.52 5.75
CA ALA A 166 21.71 18.32 5.08
C ALA A 166 22.05 19.48 4.15
N GLN A 167 21.06 19.95 3.37
CA GLN A 167 21.24 21.10 2.48
C GLN A 167 21.52 22.38 3.25
N ALA A 168 20.81 22.67 4.34
CA ALA A 168 21.04 23.84 5.18
C ALA A 168 22.45 23.83 5.79
N LEU A 169 22.96 22.66 6.16
CA LEU A 169 24.32 22.50 6.67
C LEU A 169 25.37 22.80 5.59
N LEU A 170 25.18 22.32 4.35
CA LEU A 170 26.02 22.63 3.21
C LEU A 170 25.98 24.13 2.86
N ASP A 171 24.81 24.75 2.94
CA ASP A 171 24.63 26.19 2.66
C ASP A 171 25.30 27.07 3.71
N SER A 172 25.49 26.57 4.92
CA SER A 172 26.21 27.28 5.98
C SER A 172 27.73 27.37 5.75
N LEU A 173 28.30 26.54 4.84
CA LEU A 173 29.73 26.55 4.52
C LEU A 173 30.11 27.73 3.62
N GLN A 174 31.33 28.24 3.81
CA GLN A 174 31.90 29.20 2.87
C GLN A 174 32.13 28.54 1.50
N ALA A 175 32.12 29.33 0.43
CA ALA A 175 32.22 28.83 -0.94
C ALA A 175 33.45 27.93 -1.19
N ALA A 176 34.61 28.31 -0.64
CA ALA A 176 35.83 27.53 -0.77
C ALA A 176 35.78 26.17 -0.03
N GLU A 177 35.12 26.14 1.12
CA GLU A 177 34.94 24.91 1.92
C GLU A 177 33.93 23.99 1.23
N ARG A 178 32.85 24.52 0.66
CA ARG A 178 31.87 23.78 -0.13
C ARG A 178 32.52 23.14 -1.37
N GLU A 179 33.36 23.87 -2.08
CA GLU A 179 34.08 23.33 -3.24
C GLU A 179 35.02 22.19 -2.85
N ARG A 180 35.70 22.29 -1.72
CA ARG A 180 36.58 21.21 -1.19
C ARG A 180 35.75 19.97 -0.82
N LEU A 181 34.59 20.16 -0.19
CA LEU A 181 33.69 19.07 0.18
C LEU A 181 33.20 18.32 -1.06
N LEU A 182 32.73 19.06 -2.07
CA LEU A 182 32.25 18.48 -3.33
C LEU A 182 33.35 17.68 -4.04
N LYS A 183 34.59 18.16 -4.04
CA LYS A 183 35.72 17.43 -4.59
C LYS A 183 36.03 16.13 -3.84
N LEU A 184 35.93 16.14 -2.51
CA LEU A 184 36.11 14.95 -1.69
C LEU A 184 35.01 13.91 -1.94
N GLN A 185 33.75 14.34 -2.00
CA GLN A 185 32.61 13.47 -2.33
C GLN A 185 32.77 12.84 -3.71
N GLN A 186 33.13 13.64 -4.72
CA GLN A 186 33.35 13.12 -6.08
C GLN A 186 34.48 12.07 -6.11
N GLN A 187 35.58 12.31 -5.41
CA GLN A 187 36.68 11.33 -5.33
C GLN A 187 36.23 10.01 -4.67
N GLN A 188 35.36 10.09 -3.68
CA GLN A 188 34.81 8.91 -3.00
C GLN A 188 33.85 8.16 -3.91
N GLU A 189 32.94 8.87 -4.58
CA GLU A 189 32.01 8.28 -5.57
C GLU A 189 32.77 7.58 -6.71
N ASP A 190 33.83 8.21 -7.24
CA ASP A 190 34.69 7.62 -8.28
C ASP A 190 35.39 6.34 -7.81
N ALA A 191 35.86 6.31 -6.55
CA ALA A 191 36.49 5.13 -5.94
C ALA A 191 35.45 4.00 -5.72
N ASP A 192 34.27 4.31 -5.25
CA ASP A 192 33.20 3.36 -5.02
C ASP A 192 32.68 2.80 -6.36
N GLN A 193 32.56 3.63 -7.38
CA GLN A 193 32.22 3.20 -8.73
C GLN A 193 33.28 2.26 -9.31
N ALA A 194 34.57 2.57 -9.15
CA ALA A 194 35.65 1.71 -9.61
C ALA A 194 35.64 0.35 -8.89
N SER A 195 35.39 0.33 -7.57
CA SER A 195 35.24 -0.90 -6.78
C SER A 195 34.04 -1.75 -7.22
N SER A 196 32.92 -1.10 -7.52
CA SER A 196 31.70 -1.76 -8.02
C SER A 196 31.93 -2.39 -9.39
N LEU A 197 32.61 -1.69 -10.30
CA LEU A 197 32.96 -2.22 -11.62
C LEU A 197 33.89 -3.44 -11.53
N ALA A 198 34.82 -3.46 -10.56
CA ALA A 198 35.69 -4.63 -10.32
C ALA A 198 34.90 -5.90 -9.90
N GLN A 199 33.70 -5.73 -9.29
CA GLN A 199 32.84 -6.83 -8.89
C GLN A 199 31.93 -7.37 -10.02
N VAL A 200 31.81 -6.67 -11.15
CA VAL A 200 30.98 -7.09 -12.30
C VAL A 200 31.37 -8.48 -12.80
N ALA A 201 32.66 -8.80 -12.81
CA ALA A 201 33.17 -10.12 -13.23
C ALA A 201 32.65 -11.25 -12.33
N LEU A 202 32.49 -11.01 -11.03
CA LEU A 202 31.94 -11.97 -10.08
C LEU A 202 30.44 -12.17 -10.31
N ALA A 203 29.72 -11.13 -10.67
CA ALA A 203 28.28 -11.18 -10.92
C ALA A 203 27.90 -12.02 -12.14
N ASN A 204 28.78 -12.16 -13.12
CA ASN A 204 28.56 -13.00 -14.30
C ASN A 204 28.49 -14.50 -13.98
N ASN A 205 29.00 -14.91 -12.82
CA ASN A 205 28.96 -16.30 -12.35
C ASN A 205 27.65 -16.64 -11.58
N VAL A 206 26.81 -15.64 -11.29
CA VAL A 206 25.53 -15.84 -10.59
C VAL A 206 24.46 -16.20 -11.60
N SER A 207 23.86 -17.41 -11.44
CA SER A 207 22.81 -17.92 -12.31
C SER A 207 21.39 -17.65 -11.75
N GLY A 208 20.37 -17.88 -12.57
CA GLY A 208 18.97 -17.71 -12.17
C GLY A 208 18.54 -16.26 -11.97
N ARG A 209 17.40 -16.08 -11.31
CA ARG A 209 16.78 -14.74 -11.08
C ARG A 209 17.71 -13.75 -10.41
N ALA A 210 18.45 -14.19 -9.42
CA ALA A 210 19.41 -13.35 -8.72
C ALA A 210 20.51 -12.82 -9.66
N GLY A 211 21.01 -13.67 -10.56
CA GLY A 211 21.99 -13.27 -11.56
C GLY A 211 21.41 -12.28 -12.58
N ILE A 212 20.18 -12.47 -13.03
CA ILE A 212 19.50 -11.54 -13.95
C ILE A 212 19.30 -10.17 -13.28
N ALA A 213 18.76 -10.17 -12.05
CA ALA A 213 18.57 -8.94 -11.28
C ALA A 213 19.88 -8.20 -11.04
N LEU A 214 20.92 -8.93 -10.66
CA LEU A 214 22.26 -8.35 -10.42
C LEU A 214 22.85 -7.73 -11.71
N ARG A 215 22.79 -8.44 -12.83
CA ARG A 215 23.28 -7.89 -14.11
C ARG A 215 22.49 -6.67 -14.57
N TYR A 216 21.16 -6.65 -14.31
CA TYR A 216 20.35 -5.48 -14.58
C TYR A 216 20.81 -4.27 -13.74
N ALA A 217 20.98 -4.47 -12.44
CA ALA A 217 21.45 -3.42 -11.53
C ALA A 217 22.84 -2.90 -11.90
N LEU A 218 23.77 -3.79 -12.24
CA LEU A 218 25.12 -3.42 -12.64
C LEU A 218 25.20 -2.60 -13.94
N LYS A 219 24.21 -2.72 -14.83
CA LYS A 219 24.13 -1.89 -16.04
C LYS A 219 23.76 -0.44 -15.75
N GLN A 220 23.28 -0.14 -14.56
CA GLN A 220 22.91 1.21 -14.15
C GLN A 220 24.06 1.93 -13.40
N ILE A 221 25.23 1.29 -13.26
CA ILE A 221 26.39 1.93 -12.65
C ILE A 221 26.77 3.19 -13.45
N GLY A 222 26.82 4.33 -12.77
CA GLY A 222 27.06 5.65 -13.36
C GLY A 222 25.81 6.50 -13.52
N ASP A 223 24.62 5.92 -13.36
CA ASP A 223 23.37 6.68 -13.33
C ASP A 223 23.25 7.45 -12.00
N LYS A 224 22.61 8.63 -12.07
CA LYS A 224 22.49 9.51 -10.91
C LYS A 224 21.44 9.03 -9.93
N TYR A 225 21.77 9.10 -8.65
CA TYR A 225 20.81 8.93 -7.58
C TYR A 225 19.83 10.11 -7.51
N VAL A 226 18.53 9.82 -7.51
CA VAL A 226 17.46 10.79 -7.27
C VAL A 226 16.41 10.11 -6.39
N PHE A 227 16.16 10.71 -5.24
CA PHE A 227 15.20 10.22 -4.27
C PHE A 227 13.80 9.99 -4.89
N GLY A 228 13.23 8.79 -4.69
CA GLY A 228 11.92 8.40 -5.23
C GLY A 228 11.92 8.02 -6.71
N ALA A 229 13.09 8.00 -7.37
CA ALA A 229 13.20 7.62 -8.77
C ALA A 229 13.28 6.10 -8.96
N ALA A 230 12.58 5.58 -9.97
CA ALA A 230 12.55 4.16 -10.32
C ALA A 230 12.94 3.92 -11.80
N GLY A 231 13.92 4.67 -12.29
CA GLY A 231 14.49 4.56 -13.65
C GLY A 231 13.65 5.25 -14.73
N PRO A 232 14.09 5.17 -15.98
CA PRO A 232 15.30 4.48 -16.44
C PRO A 232 16.60 5.29 -16.37
N VAL A 233 16.57 6.57 -16.02
CA VAL A 233 17.72 7.49 -16.06
C VAL A 233 18.21 7.86 -14.66
N TYR A 234 17.30 7.84 -13.70
CA TYR A 234 17.57 8.19 -12.31
C TYR A 234 17.04 7.07 -11.41
N TRP A 235 17.74 6.78 -10.33
CA TRP A 235 17.45 5.68 -9.44
C TRP A 235 17.53 6.09 -7.98
N ASP A 236 16.63 5.56 -7.16
CA ASP A 236 16.88 5.37 -5.72
C ASP A 236 17.16 3.89 -5.43
N CYS A 237 17.60 3.57 -4.21
CA CYS A 237 17.96 2.20 -3.84
C CYS A 237 16.80 1.22 -4.04
N SER A 238 15.60 1.62 -3.67
CA SER A 238 14.41 0.79 -3.76
C SER A 238 13.88 0.66 -5.18
N GLY A 239 13.91 1.74 -5.96
CA GLY A 239 13.51 1.76 -7.36
C GLY A 239 14.41 0.89 -8.23
N LEU A 240 15.73 0.98 -8.04
CA LEU A 240 16.70 0.12 -8.72
C LEU A 240 16.47 -1.36 -8.38
N THR A 241 16.35 -1.68 -7.09
CA THR A 241 16.10 -3.05 -6.63
C THR A 241 14.80 -3.60 -7.20
N MET A 242 13.72 -2.84 -7.16
CA MET A 242 12.42 -3.23 -7.70
C MET A 242 12.51 -3.54 -9.20
N ARG A 243 13.11 -2.67 -10.00
CA ARG A 243 13.25 -2.86 -11.45
C ARG A 243 14.18 -4.01 -11.81
N ALA A 244 15.24 -4.22 -11.05
CA ALA A 244 16.12 -5.37 -11.24
C ALA A 244 15.38 -6.71 -11.07
N PHE A 245 14.54 -6.83 -10.05
CA PHE A 245 13.72 -8.03 -9.85
C PHE A 245 12.53 -8.14 -10.80
N GLU A 246 11.97 -7.03 -11.28
CA GLU A 246 10.97 -7.05 -12.35
C GLU A 246 11.56 -7.57 -13.66
N ALA A 247 12.76 -7.12 -14.04
CA ALA A 247 13.48 -7.61 -15.21
C ALA A 247 13.76 -9.12 -15.11
N ALA A 248 14.18 -9.58 -13.93
CA ALA A 248 14.44 -10.99 -13.69
C ALA A 248 13.16 -11.86 -13.81
N ARG A 249 12.00 -11.33 -13.43
CA ARG A 249 10.72 -12.02 -13.60
C ARG A 249 10.27 -12.09 -15.04
N SER A 250 10.45 -11.00 -15.80
CA SER A 250 10.06 -10.93 -17.21
C SER A 250 10.88 -11.86 -18.09
N GLU A 251 12.18 -11.98 -17.85
CA GLU A 251 13.04 -12.89 -18.63
C GLU A 251 12.72 -14.36 -18.39
N GLU A 252 12.31 -14.73 -17.17
CA GLU A 252 11.95 -16.12 -16.85
C GLU A 252 10.67 -16.55 -17.59
N HIS A 253 9.65 -15.69 -17.62
CA HIS A 253 8.43 -15.98 -18.39
C HIS A 253 8.68 -16.11 -19.89
N THR A 254 9.65 -15.37 -20.43
CA THR A 254 10.01 -15.46 -21.84
C THR A 254 10.74 -16.78 -22.14
N SER A 255 11.61 -17.23 -21.24
CA SER A 255 12.34 -18.50 -21.40
C SER A 255 11.44 -19.73 -21.22
N GLU A 256 10.46 -19.69 -20.31
CA GLU A 256 9.46 -20.76 -20.15
C GLU A 256 8.57 -20.90 -21.40
N LEU A 257 8.12 -19.79 -21.98
CA LEU A 257 7.32 -19.80 -23.21
C LEU A 257 8.12 -20.35 -24.41
N GLN A 258 9.42 -20.09 -24.49
CA GLN A 258 10.28 -20.65 -25.53
C GLN A 258 10.55 -22.14 -25.35
N SER A 259 10.63 -22.63 -24.10
CA SER A 259 10.83 -24.07 -23.83
C SER A 259 9.60 -24.92 -24.16
N HIS A 260 8.38 -24.36 -24.07
CA HIS A 260 7.14 -25.04 -24.45
C HIS A 260 6.84 -25.01 -25.95
N SER A 261 7.61 -24.29 -26.74
CA SER A 261 7.43 -24.17 -28.20
C SER A 261 8.22 -25.22 -29.00
N PHE A 262 8.97 -26.08 -28.35
CA PHE A 262 9.81 -27.13 -28.96
C PHE A 262 9.40 -28.59 -28.61
N ILE A 263 8.11 -28.84 -28.30
CA ILE A 263 7.60 -30.23 -28.16
C ILE A 263 6.55 -30.49 -29.23
#